data_bf7b40f692c0fd75cfde487a0371a84a
#
_entry.id   bf7b40f692c0fd75cfde487a0371a84a
#
_cell.length_a   1.000
_cell.length_b   1.000
_cell.length_c   1.000
_cell.angle_alpha   90.00
_cell.angle_beta   90.00
_cell.angle_gamma   90.00
#
_symmetry.space_group_name_H-M   'P 1'
#
loop_
_entity.id
_entity.type
_entity.pdbx_description
1 polymer ?
#
loop_
_entity_poly.entity_id
_entity_poly.type
_entity_poly.pdbx_seq_one_letter_code
_entity_poly.pdbx_strand_id
1 'polypeptide(L)'
;MTNKTACLENDIICDKSPSAIAISIKPVIFAKILRPMQALRTIIEQAWDNRELLQQDETQQAIRQVIDLIDAGELRCASPSESGWTINEWVKKAVVLYFPIQKMETLEAGIFEYHDKMPLKRNYKEKGIRVVPNAVARHGAYISPGTILMPSYVNIGAYVDEGTMVDTWATVGSCAQIGKNVHLSGGVGIGGVLEPLQAAPVIIEDNAFIGSRCIVVEGVRVEKEAVLGANVVLTASTKIIDVTGDSPVEHKGFVPARSVVIPGSYTKSFPAGDYQVPCALIIGKRKESTDKKTSLNDALREHNVAV
;
A
#
# COMPACT_ATOMS: atom_id res chain seq x y z
N MET A 1 -43.75 20.18 -56.17
CA MET A 1 -43.84 19.40 -57.41
C MET A 1 -43.00 18.18 -57.14
N THR A 2 -43.58 17.05 -56.67
CA THR A 2 -44.06 15.92 -57.50
C THR A 2 -42.88 15.25 -58.20
N ASN A 3 -42.55 14.02 -58.07
CA ASN A 3 -43.24 12.72 -57.90
C ASN A 3 -42.11 11.67 -57.69
N LYS A 4 -42.19 10.73 -56.81
CA LYS A 4 -42.80 9.38 -56.96
C LYS A 4 -42.17 8.45 -57.99
N THR A 5 -41.74 7.33 -57.54
CA THR A 5 -42.11 5.90 -57.81
C THR A 5 -41.00 5.13 -58.52
N ALA A 6 -40.68 3.92 -58.35
CA ALA A 6 -41.10 2.72 -57.65
C ALA A 6 -40.20 1.58 -58.16
N CYS A 7 -40.04 0.58 -57.32
CA CYS A 7 -39.75 -0.83 -57.50
C CYS A 7 -39.43 -1.41 -58.89
N LEU A 8 -38.49 -2.35 -58.97
CA LEU A 8 -38.80 -3.77 -59.28
C LEU A 8 -37.58 -4.70 -59.03
N GLU A 9 -37.93 -5.82 -58.53
CA GLU A 9 -37.19 -7.08 -58.27
C GLU A 9 -36.50 -7.61 -59.53
N ASN A 10 -35.41 -8.35 -59.36
CA ASN A 10 -35.35 -9.73 -59.83
C ASN A 10 -34.04 -10.42 -59.40
N ASP A 11 -34.24 -11.61 -58.89
CA ASP A 11 -33.28 -12.65 -58.53
C ASP A 11 -32.31 -13.04 -59.65
N ILE A 12 -31.06 -13.33 -59.30
CA ILE A 12 -30.34 -14.46 -59.90
C ILE A 12 -29.36 -15.02 -58.86
N ILE A 13 -29.60 -16.26 -58.48
CA ILE A 13 -28.75 -17.21 -57.78
C ILE A 13 -27.46 -17.44 -58.57
N CYS A 14 -26.30 -17.39 -57.95
CA CYS A 14 -25.17 -18.19 -58.36
C CYS A 14 -24.28 -18.55 -57.15
N ASP A 15 -24.44 -19.78 -56.77
CA ASP A 15 -23.63 -20.56 -55.85
C ASP A 15 -22.21 -20.76 -56.42
N LYS A 16 -21.19 -20.53 -55.61
CA LYS A 16 -19.94 -21.30 -55.59
C LYS A 16 -19.02 -20.78 -54.46
N SER A 17 -19.01 -21.55 -53.36
CA SER A 17 -17.98 -21.47 -52.35
C SER A 17 -16.62 -21.99 -52.84
N PRO A 18 -15.51 -21.46 -52.35
CA PRO A 18 -14.36 -22.27 -52.04
C PRO A 18 -14.14 -22.34 -50.53
N SER A 19 -14.07 -23.57 -50.07
CA SER A 19 -13.68 -24.00 -48.74
C SER A 19 -12.50 -23.19 -48.16
N ALA A 20 -12.78 -22.29 -47.26
CA ALA A 20 -11.77 -21.74 -46.36
C ALA A 20 -11.53 -22.73 -45.23
N ILE A 21 -10.37 -23.37 -45.25
CA ILE A 21 -9.85 -24.16 -44.12
C ILE A 21 -9.67 -23.17 -42.96
N ALA A 22 -10.65 -23.11 -42.07
CA ALA A 22 -10.52 -22.43 -40.81
C ALA A 22 -9.53 -23.20 -39.92
N ILE A 23 -8.26 -22.81 -39.94
CA ILE A 23 -7.30 -23.24 -38.94
C ILE A 23 -7.79 -22.63 -37.61
N SER A 24 -8.53 -23.43 -36.85
CA SER A 24 -8.89 -23.10 -35.49
C SER A 24 -7.63 -23.16 -34.64
N ILE A 25 -6.93 -22.04 -34.53
CA ILE A 25 -5.93 -21.81 -33.47
C ILE A 25 -6.72 -21.68 -32.17
N LYS A 26 -6.94 -22.81 -31.49
CA LYS A 26 -7.39 -22.79 -30.10
C LYS A 26 -6.32 -22.00 -29.34
N PRO A 27 -6.67 -20.90 -28.66
CA PRO A 27 -5.74 -20.31 -27.73
C PRO A 27 -5.46 -21.38 -26.67
N VAL A 28 -4.23 -21.84 -26.57
CA VAL A 28 -3.75 -22.61 -25.42
C VAL A 28 -3.80 -21.64 -24.25
N ILE A 29 -4.96 -21.57 -23.61
CA ILE A 29 -5.10 -20.94 -22.31
C ILE A 29 -4.28 -21.83 -21.40
N PHE A 30 -3.05 -21.43 -21.08
CA PHE A 30 -2.34 -21.95 -19.93
C PHE A 30 -3.24 -21.65 -18.73
N ALA A 31 -4.04 -22.63 -18.34
CA ALA A 31 -4.77 -22.60 -17.09
C ALA A 31 -3.70 -22.42 -16.01
N LYS A 32 -3.62 -21.21 -15.42
CA LYS A 32 -2.73 -20.91 -14.32
C LYS A 32 -3.10 -21.90 -13.22
N ILE A 33 -2.29 -22.91 -12.97
CA ILE A 33 -2.55 -23.91 -11.92
C ILE A 33 -2.49 -23.15 -10.60
N LEU A 34 -3.67 -22.83 -10.04
CA LEU A 34 -3.78 -22.22 -8.72
C LEU A 34 -3.41 -23.28 -7.68
N ARG A 35 -2.30 -23.08 -7.03
CA ARG A 35 -1.85 -23.95 -5.93
C ARG A 35 -2.58 -23.61 -4.65
N PRO A 36 -2.90 -24.59 -3.81
CA PRO A 36 -3.42 -24.35 -2.47
C PRO A 36 -2.44 -23.50 -1.64
N MET A 37 -2.96 -22.65 -0.78
CA MET A 37 -2.18 -21.72 0.04
C MET A 37 -1.05 -22.42 0.83
N GLN A 38 -1.34 -23.59 1.41
CA GLN A 38 -0.35 -24.37 2.16
C GLN A 38 0.80 -24.88 1.28
N ALA A 39 0.51 -25.25 0.03
CA ALA A 39 1.55 -25.69 -0.91
C ALA A 39 2.45 -24.51 -1.32
N LEU A 40 1.86 -23.31 -1.55
CA LEU A 40 2.64 -22.10 -1.81
C LEU A 40 3.57 -21.79 -0.66
N ARG A 41 3.05 -21.79 0.58
CA ARG A 41 3.85 -21.55 1.78
C ARG A 41 5.03 -22.51 1.87
N THR A 42 4.80 -23.80 1.65
CA THR A 42 5.86 -24.81 1.71
C THR A 42 6.96 -24.54 0.69
N ILE A 43 6.61 -24.21 -0.56
CA ILE A 43 7.59 -23.88 -1.61
C ILE A 43 8.37 -22.62 -1.25
N ILE A 44 7.71 -21.58 -0.76
CA ILE A 44 8.37 -20.33 -0.34
C ILE A 44 9.37 -20.56 0.79
N GLU A 45 8.98 -21.35 1.83
CA GLU A 45 9.85 -21.65 2.95
C GLU A 45 11.08 -22.46 2.49
N GLN A 46 10.89 -23.46 1.63
CA GLN A 46 11.99 -24.23 1.05
C GLN A 46 12.93 -23.36 0.22
N ALA A 47 12.40 -22.48 -0.63
CA ALA A 47 13.19 -21.55 -1.44
C ALA A 47 13.91 -20.50 -0.58
N TRP A 48 13.33 -20.16 0.57
CA TRP A 48 13.99 -19.29 1.54
C TRP A 48 15.23 -19.93 2.14
N ASP A 49 15.13 -21.20 2.52
CA ASP A 49 16.24 -21.97 3.13
C ASP A 49 17.27 -22.42 2.09
N ASN A 50 16.85 -22.70 0.85
CA ASN A 50 17.72 -23.06 -0.25
C ASN A 50 17.47 -22.20 -1.50
N ARG A 51 18.33 -21.20 -1.71
CA ARG A 51 18.21 -20.24 -2.82
C ARG A 51 18.47 -20.85 -4.20
N GLU A 52 19.07 -22.02 -4.31
CA GLU A 52 19.29 -22.72 -5.60
C GLU A 52 17.93 -23.10 -6.24
N LEU A 53 16.89 -23.33 -5.43
CA LEU A 53 15.54 -23.59 -5.90
C LEU A 53 14.94 -22.44 -6.72
N LEU A 54 15.48 -21.23 -6.63
CA LEU A 54 15.04 -20.08 -7.45
C LEU A 54 15.32 -20.26 -8.95
N GLN A 55 16.16 -21.23 -9.33
CA GLN A 55 16.38 -21.59 -10.73
C GLN A 55 15.27 -22.48 -11.30
N GLN A 56 14.41 -23.04 -10.46
CA GLN A 56 13.34 -23.95 -10.89
C GLN A 56 12.09 -23.16 -11.27
N ASP A 57 11.51 -23.45 -12.43
CA ASP A 57 10.30 -22.82 -12.94
C ASP A 57 9.12 -22.94 -11.95
N GLU A 58 9.01 -24.08 -11.30
CA GLU A 58 7.98 -24.32 -10.29
C GLU A 58 8.05 -23.33 -9.12
N THR A 59 9.24 -23.10 -8.59
CA THR A 59 9.49 -22.17 -7.50
C THR A 59 9.21 -20.73 -7.93
N GLN A 60 9.67 -20.34 -9.13
CA GLN A 60 9.41 -19.01 -9.66
C GLN A 60 7.91 -18.76 -9.89
N GLN A 61 7.18 -19.75 -10.41
CA GLN A 61 5.73 -19.65 -10.59
C GLN A 61 5.01 -19.51 -9.23
N ALA A 62 5.42 -20.27 -8.21
CA ALA A 62 4.85 -20.17 -6.87
C ALA A 62 5.07 -18.77 -6.27
N ILE A 63 6.29 -18.23 -6.39
CA ILE A 63 6.61 -16.86 -5.94
C ILE A 63 5.73 -15.85 -6.68
N ARG A 64 5.63 -15.92 -8.01
CA ARG A 64 4.78 -15.01 -8.80
C ARG A 64 3.31 -15.10 -8.39
N GLN A 65 2.81 -16.31 -8.13
CA GLN A 65 1.43 -16.51 -7.67
C GLN A 65 1.19 -15.85 -6.31
N VAL A 66 2.14 -15.92 -5.37
CA VAL A 66 2.03 -15.22 -4.08
C VAL A 66 1.98 -13.70 -4.28
N ILE A 67 2.82 -13.16 -5.17
CA ILE A 67 2.80 -11.71 -5.47
C ILE A 67 1.48 -11.29 -6.14
N ASP A 68 0.93 -12.11 -7.05
CA ASP A 68 -0.39 -11.86 -7.64
C ASP A 68 -1.50 -11.84 -6.57
N LEU A 69 -1.46 -12.77 -5.59
CA LEU A 69 -2.41 -12.80 -4.48
C LEU A 69 -2.28 -11.57 -3.56
N ILE A 70 -1.05 -11.09 -3.35
CA ILE A 70 -0.83 -9.81 -2.63
C ILE A 70 -1.39 -8.64 -3.45
N ASP A 71 -1.13 -8.60 -4.76
CA ASP A 71 -1.65 -7.54 -5.66
C ASP A 71 -3.19 -7.50 -5.71
N ALA A 72 -3.83 -8.67 -5.53
CA ALA A 72 -5.27 -8.82 -5.46
C ALA A 72 -5.87 -8.53 -4.07
N GLY A 73 -5.04 -8.41 -3.03
CA GLY A 73 -5.48 -8.21 -1.64
C GLY A 73 -5.93 -9.48 -0.92
N GLU A 74 -5.75 -10.66 -1.55
CA GLU A 74 -6.08 -11.96 -0.97
C GLU A 74 -5.04 -12.43 0.07
N LEU A 75 -3.81 -11.91 -0.04
CA LEU A 75 -2.73 -12.09 0.93
C LEU A 75 -2.20 -10.76 1.43
N ARG A 76 -1.76 -10.73 2.69
CA ARG A 76 -1.18 -9.54 3.33
C ARG A 76 0.09 -9.90 4.07
N CYS A 77 1.06 -8.96 4.12
CA CYS A 77 2.27 -9.10 4.92
C CYS A 77 2.00 -9.06 6.44
N ALA A 78 0.94 -8.39 6.84
CA ALA A 78 0.34 -8.51 8.18
C ALA A 78 -1.17 -8.39 8.08
N SER A 79 -1.89 -9.15 8.92
CA SER A 79 -3.36 -9.21 8.92
C SER A 79 -3.90 -8.86 10.29
N PRO A 80 -5.06 -8.17 10.38
CA PRO A 80 -5.77 -8.01 11.66
C PRO A 80 -6.10 -9.36 12.28
N SER A 81 -6.01 -9.44 13.61
CA SER A 81 -6.39 -10.61 14.39
C SER A 81 -7.09 -10.18 15.69
N GLU A 82 -7.68 -11.12 16.43
CA GLU A 82 -8.34 -10.84 17.71
C GLU A 82 -7.39 -10.21 18.74
N SER A 83 -6.10 -10.59 18.71
CA SER A 83 -5.05 -10.06 19.60
C SER A 83 -4.31 -8.85 19.04
N GLY A 84 -4.78 -8.26 17.95
CA GLY A 84 -4.13 -7.13 17.27
C GLY A 84 -3.74 -7.45 15.83
N TRP A 85 -2.46 -7.68 15.55
CA TRP A 85 -1.96 -7.93 14.21
C TRP A 85 -1.06 -9.16 14.16
N THR A 86 -1.28 -10.02 13.16
CA THR A 86 -0.44 -11.19 12.89
C THR A 86 0.47 -10.90 11.72
N ILE A 87 1.78 -11.12 11.89
CA ILE A 87 2.78 -10.96 10.83
C ILE A 87 2.84 -12.25 10.03
N ASN A 88 2.68 -12.13 8.70
CA ASN A 88 2.77 -13.25 7.76
C ASN A 88 4.19 -13.32 7.19
N GLU A 89 5.16 -13.83 7.97
CA GLU A 89 6.58 -13.86 7.60
C GLU A 89 6.83 -14.57 6.27
N TRP A 90 6.13 -15.69 6.00
CA TRP A 90 6.29 -16.41 4.74
C TRP A 90 5.88 -15.58 3.52
N VAL A 91 4.90 -14.67 3.67
CA VAL A 91 4.50 -13.71 2.62
C VAL A 91 5.61 -12.67 2.40
N LYS A 92 6.22 -12.16 3.47
CA LYS A 92 7.39 -11.27 3.36
C LYS A 92 8.58 -11.98 2.69
N LYS A 93 8.83 -13.26 3.03
CA LYS A 93 9.83 -14.09 2.33
C LYS A 93 9.56 -14.13 0.83
N ALA A 94 8.33 -14.36 0.40
CA ALA A 94 7.98 -14.37 -1.01
C ALA A 94 8.26 -13.02 -1.69
N VAL A 95 7.97 -11.90 -1.02
CA VAL A 95 8.30 -10.56 -1.53
C VAL A 95 9.82 -10.40 -1.72
N VAL A 96 10.64 -10.82 -0.75
CA VAL A 96 12.10 -10.77 -0.88
C VAL A 96 12.59 -11.68 -2.01
N LEU A 97 12.05 -12.91 -2.11
CA LEU A 97 12.40 -13.88 -3.14
C LEU A 97 12.00 -13.45 -4.55
N TYR A 98 11.05 -12.54 -4.67
CA TYR A 98 10.61 -12.03 -5.97
C TYR A 98 11.68 -11.19 -6.67
N PHE A 99 12.50 -10.43 -5.94
CA PHE A 99 13.54 -9.57 -6.52
C PHE A 99 14.59 -10.32 -7.33
N PRO A 100 15.21 -11.42 -6.84
CA PRO A 100 16.24 -12.12 -7.60
C PRO A 100 15.72 -12.87 -8.83
N ILE A 101 14.44 -13.22 -8.91
CA ILE A 101 13.87 -13.90 -10.08
C ILE A 101 13.39 -12.94 -11.18
N GLN A 102 13.45 -11.64 -10.93
CA GLN A 102 13.11 -10.60 -11.91
C GLN A 102 14.37 -10.11 -12.64
N LYS A 103 14.20 -9.80 -13.93
CA LYS A 103 15.27 -9.25 -14.77
C LYS A 103 15.12 -7.74 -14.89
N MET A 104 16.25 -7.05 -15.04
CA MET A 104 16.26 -5.62 -15.35
C MET A 104 15.71 -5.40 -16.76
N GLU A 105 14.78 -4.46 -16.88
CA GLU A 105 14.15 -4.07 -18.14
C GLU A 105 14.12 -2.56 -18.25
N THR A 106 14.32 -2.03 -19.46
CA THR A 106 14.15 -0.61 -19.75
C THR A 106 12.73 -0.36 -20.21
N LEU A 107 12.07 0.62 -19.61
CA LEU A 107 10.73 1.07 -19.93
C LEU A 107 10.80 2.53 -20.40
N GLU A 108 10.46 2.77 -21.66
CA GLU A 108 10.29 4.11 -22.20
C GLU A 108 8.84 4.57 -22.02
N ALA A 109 8.65 5.77 -21.50
CA ALA A 109 7.34 6.37 -21.27
C ALA A 109 7.35 7.85 -21.70
N GLY A 110 7.23 8.09 -23.02
CA GLY A 110 7.32 9.41 -23.61
C GLY A 110 8.73 9.99 -23.43
N ILE A 111 8.86 11.06 -22.64
CA ILE A 111 10.15 11.71 -22.36
C ILE A 111 10.90 11.07 -21.18
N PHE A 112 10.29 10.09 -20.51
CA PHE A 112 10.88 9.41 -19.34
C PHE A 112 11.41 8.05 -19.75
N GLU A 113 12.54 7.67 -19.18
CA GLU A 113 13.11 6.33 -19.24
C GLU A 113 13.27 5.80 -17.82
N TYR A 114 12.92 4.54 -17.62
CA TYR A 114 13.10 3.82 -16.36
C TYR A 114 13.88 2.53 -16.62
N HIS A 115 14.71 2.12 -15.68
CA HIS A 115 15.44 0.86 -15.76
C HIS A 115 15.31 0.13 -14.43
N ASP A 116 14.36 -0.78 -14.32
CA ASP A 116 14.05 -1.52 -13.08
C ASP A 116 13.63 -2.95 -13.41
N LYS A 117 13.65 -3.79 -12.40
CA LYS A 117 13.20 -5.18 -12.49
C LYS A 117 11.76 -5.39 -12.01
N MET A 118 11.18 -4.42 -11.33
CA MET A 118 9.88 -4.58 -10.70
C MET A 118 8.77 -4.03 -11.59
N PRO A 119 7.80 -4.88 -12.01
CA PRO A 119 6.66 -4.42 -12.78
C PRO A 119 5.86 -3.35 -12.03
N LEU A 120 5.28 -2.43 -12.77
CA LEU A 120 4.36 -1.45 -12.22
C LEU A 120 2.93 -1.98 -12.23
N LYS A 121 2.12 -1.55 -11.25
CA LYS A 121 0.69 -1.80 -11.21
C LYS A 121 0.00 -1.14 -12.40
N ARG A 122 -1.00 -1.82 -12.96
CA ARG A 122 -1.75 -1.38 -14.14
C ARG A 122 -3.25 -1.59 -13.93
N ASN A 123 -4.04 -1.17 -14.94
CA ASN A 123 -5.50 -1.37 -14.99
C ASN A 123 -6.22 -0.65 -13.83
N TYR A 124 -5.81 0.58 -13.56
CA TYR A 124 -6.36 1.38 -12.47
C TYR A 124 -7.85 1.69 -12.64
N LYS A 125 -8.29 1.92 -13.89
CA LYS A 125 -9.69 2.17 -14.21
C LYS A 125 -10.58 0.99 -13.82
N GLU A 126 -10.20 -0.20 -14.25
CA GLU A 126 -10.92 -1.45 -13.97
C GLU A 126 -10.91 -1.80 -12.48
N LYS A 127 -9.86 -1.39 -11.78
CA LYS A 127 -9.70 -1.55 -10.33
C LYS A 127 -10.42 -0.44 -9.53
N GLY A 128 -11.04 0.56 -10.17
CA GLY A 128 -11.72 1.65 -9.48
C GLY A 128 -10.81 2.58 -8.68
N ILE A 129 -9.55 2.72 -9.08
CA ILE A 129 -8.53 3.52 -8.39
C ILE A 129 -8.29 4.82 -9.16
N ARG A 130 -8.37 5.98 -8.50
CA ARG A 130 -7.97 7.26 -9.08
C ARG A 130 -6.46 7.45 -8.91
N VAL A 131 -5.75 7.67 -10.03
CA VAL A 131 -4.30 7.86 -10.04
C VAL A 131 -3.97 9.14 -10.78
N VAL A 132 -3.34 10.09 -10.09
CA VAL A 132 -2.88 11.35 -10.67
C VAL A 132 -1.51 11.14 -11.30
N PRO A 133 -1.23 11.73 -12.48
CA PRO A 133 0.07 11.58 -13.15
C PRO A 133 1.26 11.81 -12.24
N ASN A 134 2.29 11.00 -12.42
CA ASN A 134 3.49 10.77 -11.62
C ASN A 134 3.29 9.94 -10.35
N ALA A 135 2.05 9.50 -10.02
CA ALA A 135 1.91 8.48 -9.00
C ALA A 135 2.38 7.11 -9.54
N VAL A 136 3.14 6.39 -8.73
CA VAL A 136 3.68 5.07 -9.06
C VAL A 136 3.33 4.07 -7.99
N ALA A 137 2.75 2.93 -8.37
CA ALA A 137 2.64 1.76 -7.51
C ALA A 137 3.30 0.55 -8.18
N ARG A 138 4.04 -0.24 -7.42
CA ARG A 138 4.61 -1.51 -7.88
C ARG A 138 3.55 -2.59 -7.91
N HIS A 139 3.63 -3.50 -8.88
CA HIS A 139 2.88 -4.75 -8.85
C HIS A 139 3.20 -5.52 -7.56
N GLY A 140 2.19 -6.15 -6.95
CA GLY A 140 2.32 -6.73 -5.60
C GLY A 140 2.04 -5.73 -4.47
N ALA A 141 1.59 -4.51 -4.78
CA ALA A 141 0.96 -3.61 -3.82
C ALA A 141 -0.57 -3.69 -4.00
N TYR A 142 -1.33 -4.03 -2.98
CA TYR A 142 -2.78 -3.93 -3.04
C TYR A 142 -3.24 -2.49 -2.82
N ILE A 143 -4.12 -2.02 -3.67
CA ILE A 143 -4.77 -0.72 -3.57
C ILE A 143 -6.25 -0.94 -3.83
N SER A 144 -7.07 -0.66 -2.83
CA SER A 144 -8.51 -0.88 -2.85
C SER A 144 -9.23 0.06 -3.82
N PRO A 145 -10.38 -0.35 -4.38
CA PRO A 145 -11.26 0.56 -5.10
C PRO A 145 -11.61 1.80 -4.25
N GLY A 146 -11.79 2.94 -4.89
CA GLY A 146 -12.08 4.21 -4.22
C GLY A 146 -10.88 4.93 -3.60
N THR A 147 -9.69 4.31 -3.62
CA THR A 147 -8.43 4.95 -3.21
C THR A 147 -8.03 6.05 -4.20
N ILE A 148 -7.43 7.12 -3.69
CA ILE A 148 -6.85 8.19 -4.49
C ILE A 148 -5.34 8.22 -4.27
N LEU A 149 -4.58 8.07 -5.36
CA LEU A 149 -3.14 8.29 -5.38
C LEU A 149 -2.88 9.64 -6.07
N MET A 150 -2.50 10.66 -5.29
CA MET A 150 -1.86 11.85 -5.82
C MET A 150 -0.45 11.49 -6.29
N PRO A 151 0.36 12.38 -6.88
CA PRO A 151 1.75 12.07 -7.22
C PRO A 151 2.50 11.50 -6.02
N SER A 152 2.58 10.19 -5.92
CA SER A 152 2.99 9.45 -4.72
C SER A 152 3.61 8.10 -5.11
N TYR A 153 4.15 7.38 -4.13
CA TYR A 153 4.76 6.08 -4.37
C TYR A 153 4.24 5.01 -3.41
N VAL A 154 3.83 3.85 -3.96
CA VAL A 154 3.41 2.68 -3.17
C VAL A 154 4.27 1.48 -3.54
N ASN A 155 4.98 0.93 -2.56
CA ASN A 155 5.91 -0.17 -2.79
C ASN A 155 5.24 -1.55 -2.67
N ILE A 156 5.92 -2.58 -3.20
CA ILE A 156 5.50 -3.98 -3.17
C ILE A 156 5.21 -4.47 -1.74
N GLY A 157 4.22 -5.32 -1.57
CA GLY A 157 3.78 -5.87 -0.28
C GLY A 157 2.88 -4.91 0.52
N ALA A 158 2.80 -3.63 0.13
CA ALA A 158 1.92 -2.67 0.79
C ALA A 158 0.44 -3.02 0.56
N TYR A 159 -0.38 -2.68 1.54
CA TYR A 159 -1.83 -2.78 1.49
C TYR A 159 -2.43 -1.41 1.78
N VAL A 160 -3.22 -0.86 0.88
CA VAL A 160 -3.91 0.42 1.02
C VAL A 160 -5.40 0.19 0.85
N ASP A 161 -6.17 0.40 1.91
CA ASP A 161 -7.60 0.09 1.94
C ASP A 161 -8.48 1.22 1.39
N GLU A 162 -9.78 0.92 1.25
CA GLU A 162 -10.78 1.76 0.59
C GLU A 162 -10.91 3.16 1.18
N GLY A 163 -11.24 4.14 0.34
CA GLY A 163 -11.45 5.53 0.75
C GLY A 163 -10.18 6.27 1.20
N THR A 164 -9.02 5.61 1.18
CA THR A 164 -7.75 6.21 1.59
C THR A 164 -7.20 7.13 0.52
N MET A 165 -6.61 8.25 0.94
CA MET A 165 -5.84 9.15 0.10
C MET A 165 -4.36 9.07 0.43
N VAL A 166 -3.55 8.77 -0.58
CA VAL A 166 -2.08 8.92 -0.54
C VAL A 166 -1.76 10.22 -1.27
N ASP A 167 -1.50 11.29 -0.51
CA ASP A 167 -1.40 12.64 -1.04
C ASP A 167 -0.02 12.91 -1.66
N THR A 168 0.17 14.12 -2.17
CA THR A 168 1.31 14.54 -2.99
C THR A 168 2.64 14.30 -2.28
N TRP A 169 3.53 13.56 -2.95
CA TRP A 169 4.86 13.15 -2.46
C TRP A 169 4.85 12.28 -1.20
N ALA A 170 3.69 11.74 -0.81
CA ALA A 170 3.66 10.71 0.21
C ALA A 170 4.18 9.37 -0.33
N THR A 171 4.76 8.58 0.56
CA THR A 171 5.27 7.24 0.24
C THR A 171 4.68 6.20 1.17
N VAL A 172 4.30 5.05 0.62
CA VAL A 172 3.91 3.85 1.37
C VAL A 172 4.98 2.79 1.12
N GLY A 173 5.76 2.52 2.14
CA GLY A 173 6.90 1.59 2.08
C GLY A 173 6.47 0.13 1.95
N SER A 174 7.45 -0.73 1.67
CA SER A 174 7.22 -2.16 1.48
C SER A 174 6.52 -2.79 2.68
N CYS A 175 5.50 -3.58 2.43
CA CYS A 175 4.71 -4.32 3.42
C CYS A 175 3.88 -3.46 4.38
N ALA A 176 3.94 -2.13 4.30
CA ALA A 176 3.12 -1.25 5.16
C ALA A 176 1.63 -1.52 4.97
N GLN A 177 0.85 -1.43 6.06
CA GLN A 177 -0.57 -1.72 6.07
C GLN A 177 -1.34 -0.43 6.41
N ILE A 178 -2.10 0.08 5.45
CA ILE A 178 -2.89 1.29 5.59
C ILE A 178 -4.37 0.90 5.57
N GLY A 179 -5.08 1.27 6.61
CA GLY A 179 -6.51 0.99 6.79
C GLY A 179 -7.42 1.84 5.91
N LYS A 180 -8.71 1.77 6.20
CA LYS A 180 -9.77 2.47 5.48
C LYS A 180 -9.84 3.95 5.84
N ASN A 181 -10.19 4.78 4.85
CA ASN A 181 -10.43 6.21 5.04
C ASN A 181 -9.25 6.94 5.72
N VAL A 182 -8.04 6.46 5.52
CA VAL A 182 -6.82 7.10 6.02
C VAL A 182 -6.45 8.25 5.11
N HIS A 183 -5.99 9.35 5.69
CA HIS A 183 -5.39 10.43 4.94
C HIS A 183 -3.88 10.50 5.24
N LEU A 184 -3.05 10.16 4.27
CA LEU A 184 -1.61 10.39 4.30
C LEU A 184 -1.35 11.72 3.60
N SER A 185 -1.14 12.80 4.36
CA SER A 185 -0.97 14.15 3.81
C SER A 185 0.34 14.31 3.05
N GLY A 186 0.50 15.47 2.40
CA GLY A 186 1.64 15.73 1.53
C GLY A 186 3.00 15.48 2.19
N GLY A 187 3.85 14.71 1.52
CA GLY A 187 5.20 14.40 1.97
C GLY A 187 5.30 13.43 3.15
N VAL A 188 4.22 12.74 3.51
CA VAL A 188 4.25 11.68 4.54
C VAL A 188 5.15 10.54 4.09
N GLY A 189 6.03 10.10 4.98
CA GLY A 189 6.89 8.93 4.79
C GLY A 189 6.46 7.76 5.67
N ILE A 190 5.77 6.78 5.08
CA ILE A 190 5.51 5.49 5.74
C ILE A 190 6.63 4.54 5.36
N GLY A 191 7.41 4.11 6.35
CA GLY A 191 8.57 3.25 6.15
C GLY A 191 8.21 1.84 5.71
N GLY A 192 9.10 1.27 4.92
CA GLY A 192 9.05 -0.14 4.56
C GLY A 192 9.82 -1.00 5.55
N VAL A 193 9.27 -2.17 5.89
CA VAL A 193 9.92 -3.17 6.74
C VAL A 193 9.91 -4.52 6.03
N LEU A 194 10.84 -4.70 5.09
CA LEU A 194 11.07 -6.02 4.47
C LEU A 194 11.93 -6.90 5.37
N GLU A 195 13.00 -6.36 5.88
CA GLU A 195 13.98 -7.03 6.75
C GLU A 195 14.18 -6.23 8.03
N PRO A 196 14.33 -6.91 9.17
CA PRO A 196 14.22 -8.35 9.35
C PRO A 196 12.78 -8.87 9.20
N LEU A 197 12.59 -10.12 8.77
CA LEU A 197 11.29 -10.69 8.40
C LEU A 197 10.28 -10.70 9.55
N GLN A 198 10.73 -10.98 10.77
CA GLN A 198 9.91 -11.02 11.98
C GLN A 198 9.47 -9.63 12.46
N ALA A 199 10.12 -8.55 11.98
CA ALA A 199 9.72 -7.21 12.36
C ALA A 199 8.33 -6.87 11.79
N ALA A 200 7.47 -6.28 12.63
CA ALA A 200 6.18 -5.81 12.20
C ALA A 200 6.33 -4.74 11.10
N PRO A 201 5.52 -4.75 10.04
CA PRO A 201 5.44 -3.61 9.14
C PRO A 201 4.82 -2.41 9.87
N VAL A 202 4.99 -1.22 9.29
CA VAL A 202 4.23 -0.06 9.75
C VAL A 202 2.75 -0.29 9.49
N ILE A 203 1.93 0.03 10.49
CA ILE A 203 0.47 -0.13 10.45
C ILE A 203 -0.19 1.21 10.77
N ILE A 204 -1.02 1.68 9.87
CA ILE A 204 -1.89 2.84 10.07
C ILE A 204 -3.33 2.32 10.01
N GLU A 205 -4.03 2.34 11.12
CA GLU A 205 -5.38 1.81 11.20
C GLU A 205 -6.43 2.79 10.68
N ASP A 206 -7.68 2.31 10.58
CA ASP A 206 -8.79 2.99 9.92
C ASP A 206 -9.03 4.42 10.46
N ASN A 207 -9.43 5.32 9.56
CA ASN A 207 -9.81 6.70 9.85
C ASN A 207 -8.70 7.54 10.51
N ALA A 208 -7.46 7.07 10.51
CA ALA A 208 -6.33 7.84 11.00
C ALA A 208 -6.00 8.99 10.02
N PHE A 209 -5.55 10.09 10.57
CA PHE A 209 -5.04 11.22 9.81
C PHE A 209 -3.56 11.45 10.11
N ILE A 210 -2.72 11.40 9.09
CA ILE A 210 -1.28 11.58 9.19
C ILE A 210 -0.92 12.92 8.54
N GLY A 211 -0.57 13.91 9.37
CA GLY A 211 -0.25 15.27 8.95
C GLY A 211 0.95 15.36 8.04
N SER A 212 1.05 16.46 7.32
CA SER A 212 2.10 16.66 6.31
C SER A 212 3.51 16.45 6.88
N ARG A 213 4.34 15.76 6.10
CA ARG A 213 5.76 15.46 6.43
C ARG A 213 5.95 14.64 7.70
N CYS A 214 4.91 13.97 8.21
CA CYS A 214 5.10 12.96 9.23
C CYS A 214 5.93 11.78 8.68
N ILE A 215 6.76 11.21 9.54
CA ILE A 215 7.53 9.99 9.27
C ILE A 215 7.09 8.93 10.27
N VAL A 216 6.63 7.78 9.77
CA VAL A 216 6.27 6.63 10.61
C VAL A 216 7.02 5.41 10.09
N VAL A 217 7.96 4.90 10.86
CA VAL A 217 8.90 3.86 10.42
C VAL A 217 9.09 2.78 11.49
N GLU A 218 9.87 1.74 11.17
CA GLU A 218 10.30 0.70 12.11
C GLU A 218 9.16 -0.04 12.82
N GLY A 219 8.06 -0.30 12.08
CA GLY A 219 6.94 -1.11 12.58
C GLY A 219 6.04 -0.41 13.59
N VAL A 220 6.12 0.91 13.72
CA VAL A 220 5.22 1.66 14.58
C VAL A 220 3.78 1.50 14.09
N ARG A 221 2.86 1.31 15.04
CA ARG A 221 1.42 1.25 14.80
C ARG A 221 0.74 2.55 15.23
N VAL A 222 -0.05 3.12 14.32
CA VAL A 222 -0.96 4.23 14.61
C VAL A 222 -2.38 3.65 14.63
N GLU A 223 -2.99 3.63 15.79
CA GLU A 223 -4.31 3.01 15.97
C GLU A 223 -5.44 3.88 15.42
N LYS A 224 -6.64 3.28 15.34
CA LYS A 224 -7.83 3.84 14.71
C LYS A 224 -8.09 5.29 15.10
N GLU A 225 -8.44 6.11 14.11
CA GLU A 225 -8.88 7.48 14.30
C GLU A 225 -7.83 8.42 14.95
N ALA A 226 -6.60 7.98 15.13
CA ALA A 226 -5.55 8.84 15.66
C ALA A 226 -5.19 9.94 14.65
N VAL A 227 -4.78 11.08 15.16
CA VAL A 227 -4.39 12.27 14.40
C VAL A 227 -2.96 12.63 14.73
N LEU A 228 -2.08 12.62 13.72
CA LEU A 228 -0.73 13.13 13.85
C LEU A 228 -0.68 14.53 13.22
N GLY A 229 -0.27 15.53 14.02
CA GLY A 229 0.06 16.86 13.52
C GLY A 229 1.26 16.82 12.57
N ALA A 230 1.46 17.86 11.78
CA ALA A 230 2.56 17.91 10.83
C ALA A 230 3.93 17.74 11.51
N ASN A 231 4.88 17.12 10.79
CA ASN A 231 6.26 16.88 11.25
C ASN A 231 6.41 15.94 12.48
N VAL A 232 5.42 15.15 12.84
CA VAL A 232 5.59 14.08 13.84
C VAL A 232 6.46 12.98 13.25
N VAL A 233 7.53 12.61 13.98
CA VAL A 233 8.45 11.54 13.59
C VAL A 233 8.37 10.40 14.61
N LEU A 234 7.97 9.22 14.15
CA LEU A 234 7.81 8.01 14.96
C LEU A 234 8.72 6.90 14.46
N THR A 235 9.64 6.48 15.31
CA THR A 235 10.47 5.28 15.16
C THR A 235 10.16 4.30 16.28
N ALA A 236 10.69 3.07 16.22
CA ALA A 236 10.53 2.10 17.30
C ALA A 236 11.05 2.61 18.67
N SER A 237 11.96 3.59 18.65
CA SER A 237 12.57 4.17 19.87
C SER A 237 12.00 5.51 20.27
N THR A 238 11.19 6.16 19.44
CA THR A 238 10.59 7.46 19.74
C THR A 238 9.69 7.33 20.97
N LYS A 239 9.93 8.20 21.97
CA LYS A 239 9.02 8.35 23.12
C LYS A 239 7.73 9.02 22.67
N ILE A 240 6.60 8.39 22.98
CA ILE A 240 5.26 8.93 22.75
C ILE A 240 4.67 9.19 24.12
N ILE A 241 4.57 10.45 24.50
CA ILE A 241 4.26 10.84 25.89
C ILE A 241 2.85 11.43 25.93
N ASP A 242 1.96 10.77 26.64
CA ASP A 242 0.63 11.32 26.94
C ASP A 242 0.74 12.31 28.11
N VAL A 243 0.44 13.57 27.81
CA VAL A 243 0.50 14.69 28.76
C VAL A 243 -0.90 15.20 29.15
N THR A 244 -1.93 14.42 28.92
CA THR A 244 -3.32 14.83 29.17
C THR A 244 -3.77 14.62 30.62
N GLY A 245 -3.05 13.81 31.40
CA GLY A 245 -3.33 13.54 32.81
C GLY A 245 -2.42 14.30 33.77
N ASP A 246 -2.56 14.02 35.07
CA ASP A 246 -1.78 14.64 36.14
C ASP A 246 -0.29 14.24 36.15
N SER A 247 0.05 13.17 35.45
CA SER A 247 1.40 12.64 35.26
C SER A 247 1.58 12.11 33.85
N PRO A 248 2.80 12.22 33.28
CA PRO A 248 3.04 11.74 31.93
C PRO A 248 2.98 10.20 31.87
N VAL A 249 2.37 9.69 30.79
CA VAL A 249 2.36 8.26 30.47
C VAL A 249 3.12 8.02 29.18
N GLU A 250 4.15 7.20 29.20
CA GLU A 250 4.97 6.89 28.03
C GLU A 250 4.44 5.66 27.30
N HIS A 251 4.18 5.81 26.00
CA HIS A 251 3.93 4.72 25.05
C HIS A 251 5.16 4.52 24.17
N LYS A 252 5.31 3.30 23.64
CA LYS A 252 6.42 2.97 22.74
C LYS A 252 5.96 2.04 21.63
N GLY A 253 6.32 2.35 20.40
CA GLY A 253 6.00 1.55 19.22
C GLY A 253 4.54 1.65 18.74
N PHE A 254 3.68 2.38 19.44
CA PHE A 254 2.31 2.62 18.97
C PHE A 254 1.73 3.94 19.50
N VAL A 255 0.82 4.51 18.70
CA VAL A 255 -0.03 5.64 19.09
C VAL A 255 -1.41 5.09 19.40
N PRO A 256 -1.95 5.30 20.62
CA PRO A 256 -3.28 4.83 21.00
C PRO A 256 -4.39 5.44 20.14
N ALA A 257 -5.49 4.71 20.00
CA ALA A 257 -6.64 5.13 19.23
C ALA A 257 -7.16 6.51 19.65
N ARG A 258 -7.63 7.29 18.64
CA ARG A 258 -8.19 8.63 18.79
C ARG A 258 -7.25 9.68 19.42
N SER A 259 -5.96 9.38 19.61
CA SER A 259 -5.00 10.33 20.14
C SER A 259 -4.72 11.47 19.16
N VAL A 260 -4.63 12.69 19.66
CA VAL A 260 -4.14 13.86 18.93
C VAL A 260 -2.68 14.08 19.33
N VAL A 261 -1.78 13.98 18.36
CA VAL A 261 -0.33 13.92 18.59
C VAL A 261 0.35 15.09 17.89
N ILE A 262 1.29 15.73 18.57
CA ILE A 262 2.13 16.79 18.02
C ILE A 262 3.63 16.49 18.21
N PRO A 263 4.53 17.13 17.45
CA PRO A 263 5.95 17.09 17.75
C PRO A 263 6.23 17.72 19.13
N GLY A 264 7.17 17.14 19.87
CA GLY A 264 7.61 17.65 21.15
C GLY A 264 9.08 17.38 21.40
N SER A 265 9.57 17.75 22.57
CA SER A 265 10.90 17.40 23.03
C SER A 265 10.89 17.15 24.53
N TYR A 266 11.90 16.43 24.99
CA TYR A 266 12.19 16.24 26.42
C TYR A 266 13.67 16.44 26.69
N THR A 267 14.00 16.88 27.90
CA THR A 267 15.40 17.06 28.32
C THR A 267 16.05 15.70 28.55
N LYS A 268 17.24 15.50 28.00
CA LYS A 268 18.09 14.34 28.26
C LYS A 268 19.49 14.76 28.58
N SER A 269 20.03 14.24 29.69
CA SER A 269 21.40 14.49 30.10
C SER A 269 22.38 13.59 29.35
N PHE A 270 23.45 14.17 28.85
CA PHE A 270 24.59 13.54 28.21
C PHE A 270 25.88 13.97 28.90
N PRO A 271 27.01 13.30 28.64
CA PRO A 271 28.31 13.73 29.23
C PRO A 271 28.68 15.19 28.90
N ALA A 272 28.22 15.74 27.77
CA ALA A 272 28.49 17.10 27.34
C ALA A 272 27.45 18.14 27.84
N GLY A 273 26.43 17.72 28.62
CA GLY A 273 25.38 18.59 29.16
C GLY A 273 23.97 18.13 28.84
N ASP A 274 23.00 18.96 29.15
CA ASP A 274 21.58 18.69 28.92
C ASP A 274 21.13 19.18 27.55
N TYR A 275 20.48 18.33 26.80
CA TYR A 275 19.98 18.64 25.46
C TYR A 275 18.50 18.27 25.32
N GLN A 276 17.81 18.97 24.41
CA GLN A 276 16.44 18.65 24.03
C GLN A 276 16.43 17.53 22.97
N VAL A 277 15.79 16.43 23.26
CA VAL A 277 15.66 15.29 22.35
C VAL A 277 14.21 15.23 21.84
N PRO A 278 13.99 15.00 20.53
CA PRO A 278 12.64 14.91 19.97
C PRO A 278 11.80 13.79 20.59
N CYS A 279 10.51 14.06 20.76
CA CYS A 279 9.50 13.07 21.11
C CYS A 279 8.17 13.41 20.42
N ALA A 280 7.16 12.58 20.61
CA ALA A 280 5.79 12.89 20.23
C ALA A 280 4.95 13.10 21.50
N LEU A 281 4.10 14.12 21.50
CA LEU A 281 3.23 14.43 22.64
C LEU A 281 1.78 14.15 22.27
N ILE A 282 1.10 13.32 23.06
CA ILE A 282 -0.35 13.16 23.00
C ILE A 282 -0.95 14.27 23.85
N ILE A 283 -1.70 15.19 23.22
CA ILE A 283 -2.26 16.39 23.84
C ILE A 283 -3.77 16.31 24.08
N GLY A 284 -4.39 15.22 23.66
CA GLY A 284 -5.82 15.01 23.82
C GLY A 284 -6.34 13.85 22.98
N LYS A 285 -7.66 13.75 22.92
CA LYS A 285 -8.37 12.75 22.11
C LYS A 285 -9.23 13.45 21.05
N ARG A 286 -9.31 12.85 19.87
CA ARG A 286 -10.21 13.28 18.80
C ARG A 286 -11.65 13.21 19.30
N LYS A 287 -12.40 14.33 19.18
CA LYS A 287 -13.80 14.40 19.61
C LYS A 287 -14.74 13.91 18.50
N GLU A 288 -15.90 13.39 18.88
CA GLU A 288 -16.94 12.97 17.91
C GLU A 288 -17.42 14.13 17.02
N SER A 289 -17.41 15.37 17.54
CA SER A 289 -17.70 16.55 16.73
C SER A 289 -16.72 16.77 15.59
N THR A 290 -15.47 16.33 15.76
CA THR A 290 -14.41 16.42 14.77
C THR A 290 -14.53 15.32 13.71
N ASP A 291 -15.16 14.18 14.03
CA ASP A 291 -15.36 13.07 13.10
C ASP A 291 -16.24 13.46 11.89
N LYS A 292 -17.12 14.43 12.07
CA LYS A 292 -17.99 14.98 11.01
C LYS A 292 -17.33 16.12 10.21
N LYS A 293 -16.19 16.62 10.65
CA LYS A 293 -15.43 17.68 10.01
C LYS A 293 -14.27 17.08 9.25
N THR A 294 -14.21 17.30 7.98
CA THR A 294 -13.15 16.80 7.08
C THR A 294 -11.81 17.52 7.27
N SER A 295 -11.67 18.38 8.28
CA SER A 295 -10.47 19.21 8.50
C SER A 295 -9.69 18.81 9.75
N LEU A 296 -8.50 18.23 9.53
CA LEU A 296 -7.49 18.03 10.58
C LEU A 296 -7.23 19.28 11.40
N ASN A 297 -7.20 20.43 10.75
CA ASN A 297 -6.91 21.71 11.36
C ASN A 297 -7.88 22.02 12.51
N ASP A 298 -9.12 21.54 12.42
CA ASP A 298 -10.09 21.74 13.49
C ASP A 298 -9.74 20.93 14.74
N ALA A 299 -9.23 19.69 14.59
CA ALA A 299 -8.79 18.89 15.74
C ALA A 299 -7.59 19.51 16.46
N LEU A 300 -6.64 20.08 15.73
CA LEU A 300 -5.47 20.77 16.31
C LEU A 300 -5.87 22.10 16.95
N ARG A 301 -6.76 22.88 16.31
CA ARG A 301 -7.27 24.14 16.84
C ARG A 301 -8.06 23.99 18.14
N GLU A 302 -8.80 22.88 18.29
CA GLU A 302 -9.53 22.59 19.54
C GLU A 302 -8.59 22.44 20.74
N HIS A 303 -7.31 22.11 20.48
CA HIS A 303 -6.25 22.02 21.50
C HIS A 303 -5.33 23.23 21.54
N ASN A 304 -5.72 24.36 20.90
CA ASN A 304 -4.93 25.60 20.83
C ASN A 304 -3.54 25.41 20.20
N VAL A 305 -3.40 24.45 19.30
CA VAL A 305 -2.15 24.25 18.55
C VAL A 305 -2.20 25.07 17.27
N ALA A 306 -1.15 25.85 17.00
CA ALA A 306 -1.00 26.58 15.74
C ALA A 306 -0.84 25.56 14.58
N VAL A 307 -1.55 25.80 13.46
CA VAL A 307 -1.58 24.94 12.28
C VAL A 307 -0.95 25.67 11.11
#